data_a90d2ce1c33d41056f3692755e320507
#
_entry.id   a90d2ce1c33d41056f3692755e320507
#
_cell.length_a   1.000
_cell.length_b   1.000
_cell.length_c   1.000
_cell.angle_alpha   90.00
_cell.angle_beta   90.00
_cell.angle_gamma   90.00
#
_symmetry.space_group_name_H-M   'P 1'
#
loop_
_entity.id
_entity.type
_entity.pdbx_description
1 polymer ?
#
loop_
_entity_poly.entity_id
_entity_poly.type
_entity_poly.pdbx_seq_one_letter_code
_entity_poly.pdbx_strand_id
1 'polypeptide(L)'
;YIDFSIDSGHQTSATACGCYGLGDDGYWYLLDTYYYSPNEKPVKKAPSELSSDLFNFKRNMIKEFKTVTDKETIDSAEGALRNQYYKDYGVRLNPVDKGTNKEKLVDYSQDFIAKKKFRVILNNNNLIFKKENENYQWLPKSVESGKPTPDKTEKDLPVDERYYNTHSQSYAYTYADHTQDEFQYWVKDNLVKLGLKY
;
A
#
# COMPACT_ATOMS: atom_id res chain seq x y z
N TYR A 1 -9.30 11.17 13.95
CA TYR A 1 -9.46 10.92 12.49
C TYR A 1 -8.55 9.80 12.02
N ILE A 2 -8.89 9.21 10.89
CA ILE A 2 -8.09 8.19 10.22
C ILE A 2 -7.85 8.58 8.76
N ASP A 3 -6.73 8.13 8.21
CA ASP A 3 -6.35 8.30 6.82
C ASP A 3 -6.43 6.96 6.09
N PHE A 4 -6.69 6.99 4.80
CA PHE A 4 -6.60 5.82 3.92
C PHE A 4 -5.64 6.09 2.78
N SER A 5 -4.83 5.08 2.46
CA SER A 5 -3.94 5.13 1.30
C SER A 5 -4.11 3.87 0.46
N ILE A 6 -4.14 4.05 -0.85
CA ILE A 6 -4.49 2.98 -1.81
C ILE A 6 -3.39 2.87 -2.86
N ASP A 7 -2.84 1.66 -3.00
CA ASP A 7 -2.14 1.23 -4.21
C ASP A 7 -3.06 0.26 -4.97
N SER A 8 -3.46 0.64 -6.16
CA SER A 8 -4.40 -0.18 -6.95
C SER A 8 -3.68 -0.82 -8.12
N GLY A 9 -3.73 -2.13 -8.18
CA GLY A 9 -3.11 -2.90 -9.24
C GLY A 9 -4.13 -3.48 -10.19
N HIS A 10 -4.83 -2.78 -10.95
CA HIS A 10 -5.72 -3.26 -12.01
C HIS A 10 -5.95 -4.80 -12.11
N GLN A 11 -6.04 -5.35 -13.33
CA GLN A 11 -6.38 -6.76 -13.55
C GLN A 11 -5.21 -7.74 -13.30
N THR A 12 -4.00 -7.27 -13.17
CA THR A 12 -2.80 -8.11 -13.09
C THR A 12 -2.03 -7.99 -11.78
N SER A 13 -2.18 -6.89 -11.08
CA SER A 13 -1.50 -6.59 -9.81
C SER A 13 -2.48 -6.53 -8.64
N ALA A 14 -1.99 -6.76 -7.44
CA ALA A 14 -2.83 -6.66 -6.25
C ALA A 14 -3.25 -5.21 -5.94
N THR A 15 -4.34 -5.06 -5.22
CA THR A 15 -4.81 -3.80 -4.66
C THR A 15 -4.67 -3.83 -3.15
N ALA A 16 -3.93 -2.88 -2.60
CA ALA A 16 -3.77 -2.70 -1.17
C ALA A 16 -4.38 -1.36 -0.71
N CYS A 17 -4.97 -1.35 0.48
CA CYS A 17 -5.45 -0.13 1.13
C CYS A 17 -5.14 -0.19 2.62
N GLY A 18 -4.25 0.68 3.09
CA GLY A 18 -3.94 0.84 4.51
C GLY A 18 -4.86 1.85 5.19
N CYS A 19 -5.25 1.55 6.42
CA CYS A 19 -5.96 2.45 7.32
C CYS A 19 -5.00 2.93 8.41
N TYR A 20 -4.76 4.23 8.50
CA TYR A 20 -3.79 4.84 9.42
C TYR A 20 -4.48 5.77 10.41
N GLY A 21 -4.04 5.75 11.67
CA GLY A 21 -4.58 6.62 12.71
C GLY A 21 -3.51 7.05 13.73
N LEU A 22 -3.71 8.23 14.31
CA LEU A 22 -2.89 8.70 15.43
C LEU A 22 -3.56 8.30 16.74
N GLY A 23 -2.84 7.55 17.57
CA GLY A 23 -3.27 7.19 18.91
C GLY A 23 -3.09 8.32 19.92
N ASP A 24 -3.82 8.25 21.03
CA ASP A 24 -3.70 9.21 22.14
C ASP A 24 -2.33 9.17 22.82
N ASP A 25 -1.57 8.10 22.61
CA ASP A 25 -0.18 7.93 23.04
C ASP A 25 0.85 8.63 22.13
N GLY A 26 0.38 9.29 21.07
CA GLY A 26 1.21 10.02 20.12
C GLY A 26 1.94 9.14 19.10
N TYR A 27 1.56 7.86 18.99
CA TYR A 27 2.06 6.97 17.94
C TYR A 27 1.07 6.89 16.77
N TRP A 28 1.62 6.81 15.59
CA TRP A 28 0.85 6.46 14.39
C TRP A 28 0.74 4.95 14.26
N TYR A 29 -0.43 4.50 13.86
CA TYR A 29 -0.74 3.10 13.73
C TYR A 29 -1.21 2.77 12.31
N LEU A 30 -0.69 1.67 11.74
CA LEU A 30 -1.43 0.93 10.75
C LEU A 30 -2.49 0.11 11.49
N LEU A 31 -3.74 0.52 11.37
CA LEU A 31 -4.88 -0.06 12.09
C LEU A 31 -5.33 -1.36 11.43
N ASP A 32 -5.53 -1.32 10.12
CA ASP A 32 -5.95 -2.47 9.32
C ASP A 32 -5.57 -2.29 7.85
N THR A 33 -5.53 -3.41 7.10
CA THR A 33 -5.17 -3.44 5.69
C THR A 33 -6.21 -4.23 4.90
N TYR A 34 -6.77 -3.61 3.86
CA TYR A 34 -7.45 -4.35 2.80
C TYR A 34 -6.43 -4.80 1.78
N TYR A 35 -6.49 -6.06 1.39
CA TYR A 35 -5.62 -6.63 0.35
C TYR A 35 -6.40 -7.56 -0.57
N TYR A 36 -6.29 -7.35 -1.87
CA TYR A 36 -6.87 -8.21 -2.89
C TYR A 36 -5.84 -8.51 -3.97
N SER A 37 -5.48 -9.79 -4.14
CA SER A 37 -4.65 -10.27 -5.26
C SER A 37 -5.54 -10.95 -6.31
N PRO A 38 -5.56 -10.46 -7.56
CA PRO A 38 -6.33 -11.08 -8.63
C PRO A 38 -5.78 -12.44 -9.03
N ASN A 39 -4.50 -12.72 -8.76
CA ASN A 39 -3.87 -13.99 -9.12
C ASN A 39 -4.25 -15.15 -8.18
N GLU A 40 -4.79 -14.83 -7.00
CA GLU A 40 -5.29 -15.81 -6.04
C GLU A 40 -6.74 -16.23 -6.31
N LYS A 41 -7.38 -15.65 -7.30
CA LYS A 41 -8.81 -15.85 -7.55
C LYS A 41 -9.07 -16.35 -8.97
N PRO A 42 -9.96 -17.33 -9.14
CA PRO A 42 -10.33 -17.84 -10.48
C PRO A 42 -11.05 -16.79 -11.33
N VAL A 43 -11.73 -15.84 -10.69
CA VAL A 43 -12.42 -14.72 -11.35
C VAL A 43 -11.90 -13.41 -10.77
N LYS A 44 -11.44 -12.53 -11.64
CA LYS A 44 -10.92 -11.21 -11.26
C LYS A 44 -12.08 -10.25 -11.00
N LYS A 45 -11.91 -9.40 -9.98
CA LYS A 45 -12.89 -8.35 -9.69
C LYS A 45 -12.92 -7.27 -10.75
N ALA A 46 -14.12 -6.83 -11.09
CA ALA A 46 -14.31 -5.63 -11.88
C ALA A 46 -13.96 -4.36 -11.07
N PRO A 47 -13.66 -3.23 -11.72
CA PRO A 47 -13.41 -1.97 -11.02
C PRO A 47 -14.53 -1.54 -10.06
N SER A 48 -15.79 -1.82 -10.39
CA SER A 48 -16.94 -1.56 -9.52
C SER A 48 -16.96 -2.42 -8.26
N GLU A 49 -16.50 -3.66 -8.34
CA GLU A 49 -16.39 -4.55 -7.18
C GLU A 49 -15.26 -4.10 -6.25
N LEU A 50 -14.10 -3.71 -6.80
CA LEU A 50 -13.02 -3.12 -6.03
C LEU A 50 -13.44 -1.81 -5.38
N SER A 51 -14.17 -0.96 -6.10
CA SER A 51 -14.77 0.28 -5.59
C SER A 51 -15.66 0.00 -4.39
N SER A 52 -16.54 -1.02 -4.48
CA SER A 52 -17.42 -1.44 -3.40
C SER A 52 -16.66 -1.99 -2.18
N ASP A 53 -15.65 -2.81 -2.40
CA ASP A 53 -14.84 -3.37 -1.32
C ASP A 53 -14.11 -2.28 -0.53
N LEU A 54 -13.46 -1.36 -1.23
CA LEU A 54 -12.76 -0.23 -0.62
C LEU A 54 -13.71 0.67 0.17
N PHE A 55 -14.89 0.94 -0.38
CA PHE A 55 -15.89 1.72 0.32
C PHE A 55 -16.37 1.03 1.60
N ASN A 56 -16.64 -0.28 1.54
CA ASN A 56 -17.06 -1.06 2.70
C ASN A 56 -15.94 -1.16 3.75
N PHE A 57 -14.71 -1.40 3.33
CA PHE A 57 -13.55 -1.39 4.23
C PHE A 57 -13.47 -0.08 4.99
N LYS A 58 -13.49 1.06 4.29
CA LYS A 58 -13.43 2.39 4.92
C LYS A 58 -14.60 2.64 5.88
N ARG A 59 -15.82 2.30 5.48
CA ARG A 59 -16.99 2.43 6.36
C ARG A 59 -16.85 1.61 7.65
N ASN A 60 -16.32 0.40 7.54
CA ASN A 60 -16.11 -0.46 8.69
C ASN A 60 -15.10 0.14 9.66
N MET A 61 -13.97 0.66 9.14
CA MET A 61 -12.95 1.34 9.97
C MET A 61 -13.50 2.59 10.65
N ILE A 62 -14.23 3.44 9.92
CA ILE A 62 -14.88 4.64 10.49
C ILE A 62 -15.83 4.26 11.62
N LYS A 63 -16.62 3.20 11.43
CA LYS A 63 -17.56 2.70 12.45
C LYS A 63 -16.85 2.11 13.66
N GLU A 64 -15.81 1.30 13.43
CA GLU A 64 -15.04 0.63 14.48
C GLU A 64 -14.34 1.63 15.38
N PHE A 65 -13.63 2.59 14.78
CA PHE A 65 -12.89 3.61 15.55
C PHE A 65 -13.73 4.85 15.91
N LYS A 66 -15.02 4.87 15.57
CA LYS A 66 -15.97 5.97 15.86
C LYS A 66 -15.39 7.35 15.50
N THR A 67 -14.79 7.45 14.32
CA THR A 67 -14.06 8.62 13.88
C THR A 67 -14.47 9.04 12.48
N VAL A 68 -13.78 10.00 11.92
CA VAL A 68 -13.98 10.49 10.55
C VAL A 68 -12.70 10.33 9.75
N THR A 69 -12.84 10.29 8.43
CA THR A 69 -11.69 10.30 7.51
C THR A 69 -11.17 11.72 7.36
N ASP A 70 -9.85 11.88 7.38
CA ASP A 70 -9.18 13.13 7.05
C ASP A 70 -8.65 13.11 5.61
N LYS A 71 -7.89 12.05 5.25
CA LYS A 71 -7.33 11.89 3.91
C LYS A 71 -7.64 10.53 3.30
N GLU A 72 -7.86 10.55 1.99
CA GLU A 72 -8.04 9.36 1.16
C GLU A 72 -7.13 9.47 -0.07
N THR A 73 -5.94 8.92 0.04
CA THR A 73 -4.88 9.03 -0.96
C THR A 73 -4.88 7.80 -1.88
N ILE A 74 -4.59 7.99 -3.15
CA ILE A 74 -4.46 6.91 -4.14
C ILE A 74 -3.33 7.21 -5.12
N ASP A 75 -2.76 6.17 -5.72
CA ASP A 75 -1.81 6.32 -6.83
C ASP A 75 -2.38 7.25 -7.93
N SER A 76 -1.61 8.24 -8.33
CA SER A 76 -2.02 9.20 -9.37
C SER A 76 -2.29 8.55 -10.73
N ALA A 77 -1.69 7.39 -11.02
CA ALA A 77 -1.91 6.64 -12.26
C ALA A 77 -3.29 5.96 -12.32
N GLU A 78 -4.00 5.82 -11.18
CA GLU A 78 -5.22 5.03 -11.03
C GLU A 78 -6.50 5.82 -11.39
N GLY A 79 -6.53 6.41 -12.58
CA GLY A 79 -7.68 7.18 -13.05
C GLY A 79 -8.98 6.39 -13.16
N ALA A 80 -8.91 5.13 -13.56
CA ALA A 80 -10.09 4.29 -13.75
C ALA A 80 -10.83 4.01 -12.44
N LEU A 81 -10.11 3.55 -11.40
CA LEU A 81 -10.71 3.29 -10.10
C LEU A 81 -11.20 4.59 -9.43
N ARG A 82 -10.46 5.69 -9.55
CA ARG A 82 -10.88 7.01 -9.03
C ARG A 82 -12.19 7.47 -9.63
N ASN A 83 -12.33 7.35 -10.95
CA ASN A 83 -13.57 7.74 -11.66
C ASN A 83 -14.72 6.82 -11.28
N GLN A 84 -14.48 5.50 -11.17
CA GLN A 84 -15.50 4.55 -10.76
C GLN A 84 -15.95 4.85 -9.32
N TYR A 85 -15.02 5.05 -8.40
CA TYR A 85 -15.31 5.35 -7.00
C TYR A 85 -16.12 6.66 -6.83
N TYR A 86 -15.76 7.69 -7.60
CA TYR A 86 -16.54 8.94 -7.63
C TYR A 86 -17.96 8.73 -8.18
N LYS A 87 -18.09 7.95 -9.24
CA LYS A 87 -19.40 7.63 -9.83
C LYS A 87 -20.30 6.87 -8.85
N ASP A 88 -19.73 5.93 -8.10
CA ASP A 88 -20.49 5.07 -7.20
C ASP A 88 -20.89 5.79 -5.91
N TYR A 89 -20.02 6.65 -5.36
CA TYR A 89 -20.17 7.19 -4.00
C TYR A 89 -20.10 8.72 -3.89
N GLY A 90 -19.83 9.43 -4.98
CA GLY A 90 -19.68 10.89 -4.96
C GLY A 90 -18.42 11.39 -4.21
N VAL A 91 -17.53 10.47 -3.81
CA VAL A 91 -16.32 10.78 -3.06
C VAL A 91 -15.11 10.80 -3.99
N ARG A 92 -14.26 11.80 -3.86
CA ARG A 92 -13.02 11.92 -4.65
C ARG A 92 -11.85 11.39 -3.86
N LEU A 93 -11.17 10.38 -4.42
CA LEU A 93 -9.87 9.94 -3.94
C LEU A 93 -8.79 10.93 -4.42
N ASN A 94 -7.90 11.34 -3.51
CA ASN A 94 -6.85 12.31 -3.79
C ASN A 94 -5.64 11.63 -4.43
N PRO A 95 -5.26 11.99 -5.67
CA PRO A 95 -4.07 11.41 -6.29
C PRO A 95 -2.84 11.91 -5.57
N VAL A 96 -1.96 11.00 -5.18
CA VAL A 96 -0.67 11.37 -4.61
C VAL A 96 0.20 12.02 -5.69
N ASP A 97 0.79 13.16 -5.36
CA ASP A 97 1.83 13.74 -6.19
C ASP A 97 3.14 12.96 -6.02
N LYS A 98 3.40 12.07 -6.97
CA LYS A 98 4.64 11.28 -6.99
C LYS A 98 5.88 12.10 -7.40
N GLY A 99 5.75 13.36 -7.80
CA GLY A 99 6.73 14.31 -8.39
C GLY A 99 8.22 14.10 -8.07
N THR A 100 8.51 13.04 -7.35
CA THR A 100 9.83 12.55 -6.94
C THR A 100 10.03 11.13 -7.49
N ASN A 101 11.30 10.73 -7.61
CA ASN A 101 11.62 9.36 -7.93
C ASN A 101 11.22 8.40 -6.77
N LYS A 102 11.14 7.13 -7.06
CA LYS A 102 10.76 6.08 -6.09
C LYS A 102 11.70 6.03 -4.88
N GLU A 103 12.98 6.31 -5.08
CA GLU A 103 14.00 6.35 -4.03
C GLU A 103 13.62 7.35 -2.92
N LYS A 104 13.20 8.57 -3.28
CA LYS A 104 12.75 9.54 -2.27
C LYS A 104 11.50 9.10 -1.50
N LEU A 105 10.57 8.38 -2.13
CA LEU A 105 9.42 7.83 -1.43
C LEU A 105 9.84 6.80 -0.38
N VAL A 106 10.80 5.95 -0.73
CA VAL A 106 11.40 4.98 0.19
C VAL A 106 12.13 5.71 1.32
N ASP A 107 12.95 6.71 1.01
CA ASP A 107 13.70 7.50 2.01
C ASP A 107 12.75 8.14 3.03
N TYR A 108 11.67 8.77 2.60
CA TYR A 108 10.67 9.35 3.51
C TYR A 108 10.05 8.30 4.43
N SER A 109 9.78 7.12 3.90
CA SER A 109 9.20 6.03 4.70
C SER A 109 10.20 5.48 5.71
N GLN A 110 11.46 5.32 5.33
CA GLN A 110 12.55 4.91 6.22
C GLN A 110 12.80 5.96 7.32
N ASP A 111 12.83 7.24 6.97
CA ASP A 111 12.97 8.35 7.92
C ASP A 111 11.82 8.36 8.93
N PHE A 112 10.60 8.08 8.48
CA PHE A 112 9.45 7.99 9.37
C PHE A 112 9.55 6.79 10.33
N ILE A 113 9.90 5.62 9.82
CA ILE A 113 10.12 4.42 10.65
C ILE A 113 11.26 4.65 11.66
N ALA A 114 12.35 5.31 11.25
CA ALA A 114 13.49 5.63 12.11
C ALA A 114 13.12 6.53 13.30
N LYS A 115 12.05 7.32 13.20
CA LYS A 115 11.53 8.11 14.33
C LYS A 115 10.92 7.25 15.44
N LYS A 116 10.71 5.95 15.22
CA LYS A 116 10.13 5.00 16.18
C LYS A 116 8.75 5.42 16.70
N LYS A 117 8.00 6.17 15.91
CA LYS A 117 6.63 6.62 16.21
C LYS A 117 5.55 5.93 15.38
N PHE A 118 5.93 4.90 14.65
CA PHE A 118 5.02 4.08 13.87
C PHE A 118 4.90 2.67 14.44
N ARG A 119 3.70 2.17 14.50
CA ARG A 119 3.36 0.82 14.97
C ARG A 119 2.37 0.16 14.03
N VAL A 120 2.41 -1.14 13.99
CA VAL A 120 1.46 -1.97 13.23
C VAL A 120 0.65 -2.77 14.22
N ILE A 121 -0.68 -2.68 14.15
CA ILE A 121 -1.56 -3.56 14.93
C ILE A 121 -1.44 -4.96 14.32
N LEU A 122 -1.04 -5.93 15.15
CA LEU A 122 -0.90 -7.31 14.71
C LEU A 122 -2.27 -7.97 14.65
N ASN A 123 -2.86 -7.95 13.46
CA ASN A 123 -4.05 -8.70 13.09
C ASN A 123 -3.76 -9.50 11.80
N ASN A 124 -4.68 -10.36 11.39
CA ASN A 124 -4.49 -11.20 10.21
C ASN A 124 -4.32 -10.38 8.91
N ASN A 125 -5.00 -9.25 8.80
CA ASN A 125 -4.96 -8.41 7.61
C ASN A 125 -3.62 -7.67 7.47
N ASN A 126 -3.00 -7.28 8.59
CA ASN A 126 -1.72 -6.58 8.61
C ASN A 126 -0.50 -7.50 8.48
N LEU A 127 -0.68 -8.83 8.51
CA LEU A 127 0.42 -9.76 8.31
C LEU A 127 1.07 -9.58 6.93
N ILE A 128 0.29 -9.22 5.91
CA ILE A 128 0.81 -8.96 4.57
C ILE A 128 1.75 -7.76 4.58
N PHE A 129 1.38 -6.66 5.24
CA PHE A 129 2.24 -5.49 5.39
C PHE A 129 3.58 -5.85 6.04
N LYS A 130 3.52 -6.64 7.13
CA LYS A 130 4.73 -7.10 7.83
C LYS A 130 5.62 -7.93 6.89
N LYS A 131 5.06 -8.92 6.20
CA LYS A 131 5.80 -9.77 5.28
C LYS A 131 6.44 -8.98 4.14
N GLU A 132 5.70 -8.07 3.51
CA GLU A 132 6.24 -7.23 2.45
C GLU A 132 7.34 -6.29 2.98
N ASN A 133 7.15 -5.67 4.15
CA ASN A 133 8.15 -4.79 4.75
C ASN A 133 9.47 -5.51 5.08
N GLU A 134 9.40 -6.72 5.61
CA GLU A 134 10.58 -7.54 5.94
C GLU A 134 11.37 -7.98 4.70
N ASN A 135 10.72 -8.01 3.54
CA ASN A 135 11.32 -8.49 2.28
C ASN A 135 11.50 -7.40 1.22
N TYR A 136 11.10 -6.16 1.54
CA TYR A 136 11.24 -5.03 0.62
C TYR A 136 12.72 -4.68 0.42
N GLN A 137 13.21 -4.83 -0.80
CA GLN A 137 14.61 -4.65 -1.13
C GLN A 137 14.81 -4.01 -2.51
N TRP A 138 15.98 -3.45 -2.71
CA TRP A 138 16.40 -2.96 -4.02
C TRP A 138 16.89 -4.10 -4.91
N LEU A 139 16.57 -4.02 -6.20
CA LEU A 139 17.14 -4.92 -7.18
C LEU A 139 18.66 -4.67 -7.28
N PRO A 140 19.53 -5.67 -6.98
CA PRO A 140 20.99 -5.45 -6.89
C PRO A 140 21.59 -4.78 -8.12
N LYS A 141 21.24 -5.24 -9.32
CA LYS A 141 21.74 -4.65 -10.59
C LYS A 141 21.33 -3.19 -10.78
N SER A 142 20.21 -2.77 -10.22
CA SER A 142 19.76 -1.37 -10.30
C SER A 142 20.59 -0.46 -9.39
N VAL A 143 21.00 -0.97 -8.23
CA VAL A 143 21.90 -0.23 -7.32
C VAL A 143 23.26 -0.02 -7.97
N GLU A 144 23.83 -1.07 -8.58
CA GLU A 144 25.11 -1.00 -9.31
C GLU A 144 25.06 0.01 -10.46
N SER A 145 23.91 0.17 -11.12
CA SER A 145 23.74 1.14 -12.20
C SER A 145 23.49 2.58 -11.73
N GLY A 146 23.45 2.83 -10.41
CA GLY A 146 23.17 4.13 -9.81
C GLY A 146 21.73 4.61 -9.96
N LYS A 147 20.81 3.71 -10.29
CA LYS A 147 19.35 3.98 -10.39
C LYS A 147 18.58 2.94 -9.59
N PRO A 148 18.59 3.01 -8.25
CA PRO A 148 17.92 2.03 -7.40
C PRO A 148 16.44 1.89 -7.75
N THR A 149 16.03 0.67 -8.03
CA THR A 149 14.62 0.31 -8.23
C THR A 149 14.24 -0.83 -7.30
N PRO A 150 13.03 -0.84 -6.73
CA PRO A 150 12.58 -1.96 -5.92
C PRO A 150 12.60 -3.26 -6.71
N ASP A 151 12.96 -4.34 -6.05
CA ASP A 151 12.83 -5.68 -6.62
C ASP A 151 11.34 -6.02 -6.69
N LYS A 152 10.81 -5.99 -7.90
CA LYS A 152 9.41 -6.32 -8.21
C LYS A 152 9.28 -7.68 -8.87
N THR A 153 10.36 -8.47 -8.84
CA THR A 153 10.32 -9.80 -9.41
C THR A 153 9.23 -10.60 -8.72
N GLU A 154 8.27 -11.06 -9.51
CA GLU A 154 7.20 -11.95 -9.04
C GLU A 154 6.29 -11.36 -7.95
N LYS A 155 6.19 -10.04 -7.87
CA LYS A 155 5.48 -9.33 -6.81
C LYS A 155 3.98 -9.67 -6.67
N ASP A 156 3.37 -10.18 -7.73
CA ASP A 156 1.94 -10.48 -7.79
C ASP A 156 1.62 -11.97 -7.61
N LEU A 157 2.59 -12.74 -7.17
CA LEU A 157 2.37 -14.14 -6.83
C LEU A 157 1.91 -14.28 -5.37
N PRO A 158 1.17 -15.36 -5.06
CA PRO A 158 0.73 -15.63 -3.69
C PRO A 158 1.90 -15.64 -2.71
N VAL A 159 1.76 -14.93 -1.60
CA VAL A 159 2.84 -14.74 -0.60
C VAL A 159 3.32 -16.05 0.03
N ASP A 160 2.48 -17.09 0.04
CA ASP A 160 2.77 -18.37 0.68
C ASP A 160 3.13 -19.48 -0.31
N GLU A 161 3.11 -19.20 -1.63
CA GLU A 161 3.42 -20.19 -2.62
C GLU A 161 4.89 -20.13 -3.04
N ARG A 162 5.51 -21.31 -3.14
CA ARG A 162 6.81 -21.46 -3.76
C ARG A 162 6.64 -21.40 -5.26
N TYR A 163 7.17 -20.39 -5.86
CA TYR A 163 7.24 -20.26 -7.31
C TYR A 163 8.52 -20.90 -7.84
N TYR A 164 8.38 -21.76 -8.85
CA TYR A 164 9.54 -22.28 -9.56
C TYR A 164 9.94 -21.31 -10.68
N ASN A 165 11.03 -20.61 -10.46
CA ASN A 165 11.57 -19.73 -11.49
C ASN A 165 12.30 -20.56 -12.56
N THR A 166 11.70 -20.60 -13.77
CA THR A 166 12.24 -21.36 -14.90
C THR A 166 13.58 -20.82 -15.41
N HIS A 167 13.89 -19.53 -15.19
CA HIS A 167 15.14 -18.93 -15.59
C HIS A 167 16.29 -19.24 -14.64
N SER A 168 16.02 -19.28 -13.33
CA SER A 168 17.01 -19.62 -12.31
C SER A 168 17.02 -21.09 -11.94
N GLN A 169 16.05 -21.87 -12.43
CA GLN A 169 15.83 -23.26 -12.07
C GLN A 169 15.77 -23.46 -10.52
N SER A 170 15.21 -22.50 -9.82
CA SER A 170 15.10 -22.50 -8.37
C SER A 170 13.71 -22.09 -7.91
N TYR A 171 13.35 -22.50 -6.70
CA TYR A 171 12.15 -21.99 -6.04
C TYR A 171 12.47 -20.65 -5.40
N ALA A 172 11.72 -19.61 -5.77
CA ALA A 172 11.77 -18.31 -5.13
C ALA A 172 10.52 -18.09 -4.26
N TYR A 173 10.68 -17.37 -3.17
CA TYR A 173 9.57 -16.79 -2.46
C TYR A 173 9.30 -15.44 -3.07
N THR A 174 8.06 -15.20 -3.42
CA THR A 174 7.66 -13.92 -3.99
C THR A 174 6.98 -13.07 -2.93
N TYR A 175 7.39 -11.82 -2.88
CA TYR A 175 6.81 -10.83 -1.99
C TYR A 175 6.34 -9.67 -2.84
N ALA A 176 5.05 -9.42 -2.80
CA ALA A 176 4.49 -8.21 -3.38
C ALA A 176 5.02 -6.97 -2.63
N ASP A 177 4.86 -5.80 -3.20
CA ASP A 177 5.25 -4.53 -2.59
C ASP A 177 4.08 -3.52 -2.50
N HIS A 178 2.86 -4.00 -2.68
CA HIS A 178 1.69 -3.13 -2.77
C HIS A 178 1.36 -2.41 -1.46
N THR A 179 1.53 -3.09 -0.32
CA THR A 179 1.35 -2.42 0.98
C THR A 179 2.48 -1.45 1.28
N GLN A 180 3.66 -1.67 0.71
CA GLN A 180 4.78 -0.74 0.84
C GLN A 180 4.58 0.49 -0.06
N ASP A 181 4.03 0.30 -1.26
CA ASP A 181 3.73 1.38 -2.17
C ASP A 181 2.63 2.29 -1.59
N GLU A 182 1.53 1.73 -1.07
CA GLU A 182 0.47 2.53 -0.45
C GLU A 182 0.95 3.23 0.83
N PHE A 183 1.81 2.59 1.65
CA PHE A 183 2.43 3.20 2.82
C PHE A 183 3.29 4.40 2.43
N GLN A 184 4.09 4.28 1.38
CA GLN A 184 4.91 5.38 0.86
C GLN A 184 4.05 6.55 0.37
N TYR A 185 2.90 6.28 -0.26
CA TYR A 185 1.96 7.33 -0.66
C TYR A 185 1.37 8.04 0.55
N TRP A 186 0.97 7.28 1.57
CA TRP A 186 0.49 7.86 2.83
C TRP A 186 1.55 8.74 3.51
N VAL A 187 2.78 8.26 3.63
CA VAL A 187 3.90 9.02 4.21
C VAL A 187 4.13 10.30 3.41
N LYS A 188 4.22 10.21 2.08
CA LYS A 188 4.43 11.35 1.18
C LYS A 188 3.35 12.40 1.34
N ASP A 189 2.10 12.00 1.42
CA ASP A 189 0.96 12.93 1.54
C ASP A 189 0.85 13.56 2.94
N ASN A 190 1.54 13.00 3.93
CA ASN A 190 1.49 13.41 5.33
C ASN A 190 2.83 13.93 5.90
N LEU A 191 3.82 14.29 5.08
CA LEU A 191 5.16 14.67 5.53
C LEU A 191 5.15 15.69 6.69
N VAL A 192 4.35 16.75 6.58
CA VAL A 192 4.24 17.78 7.62
C VAL A 192 3.67 17.20 8.93
N LYS A 193 2.57 16.43 8.85
CA LYS A 193 1.97 15.79 10.03
C LYS A 193 2.93 14.81 10.72
N LEU A 194 3.75 14.12 9.93
CA LEU A 194 4.75 13.16 10.42
C LEU A 194 6.04 13.84 10.90
N GLY A 195 6.13 15.17 10.76
CA GLY A 195 7.31 15.96 11.15
C GLY A 195 8.53 15.63 10.29
N LEU A 196 8.32 15.23 9.03
CA LEU A 196 9.38 15.02 8.06
C LEU A 196 9.69 16.32 7.31
N LYS A 197 10.94 16.46 6.89
CA LYS A 197 11.37 17.60 6.05
C LYS A 197 11.22 17.22 4.57
N TYR A 198 10.88 18.21 3.75
CA TYR A 198 10.85 18.08 2.28
C TYR A 198 12.25 17.94 1.70
#